data_3c51cca2409aa0fc273681db47488e1d
#
_entry.id   3c51cca2409aa0fc273681db47488e1d
#
_cell.length_a   1.000
_cell.length_b   1.000
_cell.length_c   1.000
_cell.angle_alpha   90.00
_cell.angle_beta   90.00
_cell.angle_gamma   90.00
#
_symmetry.space_group_name_H-M   'P 1'
#
loop_
_entity.id
_entity.type
_entity.pdbx_description
1 polymer ?
#
loop_
_entity_poly.entity_id
_entity_poly.type
_entity_poly.pdbx_seq_one_letter_code
_entity_poly.pdbx_strand_id
1 'polypeptide(L)'
;IDFLIEFFRLAKAEGVHTTLDTSANPYTEKEPFYSKWLELMKYTDLVLLDIKQIDEEEHIKLTGQSNKNILAMARKLSDMGKPMWIRHVLVPGGSDKDEYLHRLADFIHTLKTVERVEVLPYHTLGVFKWEQLGIPYPLEGVRPPSEERINNAREILGAI
;
A
#
# COMPACT_ATOMS: atom_id res chain seq x y z
N ILE A 1 -3.01 -17.02 5.12
CA ILE A 1 -1.61 -16.76 5.51
C ILE A 1 -0.78 -18.05 5.48
N ASP A 2 -1.29 -19.22 5.92
CA ASP A 2 -0.55 -20.49 5.95
C ASP A 2 -0.04 -20.90 4.56
N PHE A 3 -0.85 -20.75 3.52
CA PHE A 3 -0.42 -20.95 2.14
C PHE A 3 0.77 -20.08 1.75
N LEU A 4 0.74 -18.78 2.12
CA LEU A 4 1.84 -17.86 1.78
C LEU A 4 3.14 -18.22 2.52
N ILE A 5 3.05 -18.63 3.78
CA ILE A 5 4.21 -19.09 4.55
C ILE A 5 4.89 -20.26 3.84
N GLU A 6 4.13 -21.28 3.50
CA GLU A 6 4.68 -22.46 2.85
C GLU A 6 5.20 -22.16 1.43
N PHE A 7 4.46 -21.37 0.67
CA PHE A 7 4.86 -20.97 -0.68
C PHE A 7 6.17 -20.16 -0.67
N PHE A 8 6.27 -19.17 0.21
CA PHE A 8 7.51 -18.37 0.32
C PHE A 8 8.68 -19.18 0.87
N ARG A 9 8.42 -20.06 1.84
CA ARG A 9 9.44 -20.98 2.37
C ARG A 9 10.02 -21.85 1.26
N LEU A 10 9.19 -22.46 0.40
CA LEU A 10 9.63 -23.26 -0.73
C LEU A 10 10.38 -22.43 -1.77
N ALA A 11 9.88 -21.24 -2.13
CA ALA A 11 10.56 -20.33 -3.05
C ALA A 11 11.95 -19.94 -2.53
N LYS A 12 12.08 -19.65 -1.22
CA LYS A 12 13.37 -19.33 -0.59
C LYS A 12 14.33 -20.52 -0.61
N ALA A 13 13.85 -21.74 -0.44
CA ALA A 13 14.69 -22.95 -0.52
C ALA A 13 15.33 -23.12 -1.91
N GLU A 14 14.67 -22.64 -2.96
CA GLU A 14 15.16 -22.61 -4.36
C GLU A 14 15.95 -21.34 -4.70
N GLY A 15 16.24 -20.48 -3.71
CA GLY A 15 16.99 -19.23 -3.93
C GLY A 15 16.19 -18.11 -4.62
N VAL A 16 14.87 -18.22 -4.71
CA VAL A 16 14.00 -17.23 -5.36
C VAL A 16 13.75 -16.06 -4.41
N HIS A 17 13.86 -14.83 -4.93
CA HIS A 17 13.46 -13.61 -4.21
C HIS A 17 11.96 -13.55 -4.02
N THR A 18 11.50 -13.23 -2.81
CA THR A 18 10.09 -13.22 -2.46
C THR A 18 9.61 -11.82 -2.12
N THR A 19 8.52 -11.40 -2.74
CA THR A 19 7.94 -10.08 -2.54
C THR A 19 6.46 -10.19 -2.16
N LEU A 20 6.09 -9.61 -1.03
CA LEU A 20 4.69 -9.53 -0.59
C LEU A 20 4.08 -8.21 -1.02
N ASP A 21 3.11 -8.27 -1.94
CA ASP A 21 2.26 -7.13 -2.33
C ASP A 21 1.00 -7.11 -1.46
N THR A 22 0.77 -6.02 -0.73
CA THR A 22 -0.30 -5.97 0.25
C THR A 22 -0.82 -4.57 0.54
N SER A 23 -2.12 -4.48 0.82
CA SER A 23 -2.73 -3.30 1.44
C SER A 23 -2.65 -3.32 2.98
N ALA A 24 -2.00 -4.32 3.57
CA ALA A 24 -1.88 -4.53 5.02
C ALA A 24 -3.21 -4.61 5.79
N ASN A 25 -4.32 -4.85 5.14
CA ASN A 25 -5.60 -5.01 5.81
C ASN A 25 -6.09 -6.47 5.63
N PRO A 26 -6.22 -7.24 6.70
CA PRO A 26 -6.45 -6.93 8.12
C PRO A 26 -5.24 -7.18 9.05
N TYR A 27 -4.11 -6.50 8.89
CA TYR A 27 -2.99 -6.63 9.81
C TYR A 27 -3.43 -6.37 11.28
N THR A 28 -2.94 -7.21 12.19
CA THR A 28 -3.15 -7.06 13.63
C THR A 28 -2.03 -7.77 14.40
N GLU A 29 -1.68 -7.25 15.57
CA GLU A 29 -0.75 -7.90 16.50
C GLU A 29 -1.45 -8.88 17.45
N LYS A 30 -2.68 -9.30 17.14
CA LYS A 30 -3.43 -10.30 17.90
C LYS A 30 -3.13 -11.71 17.42
N GLU A 31 -3.05 -12.66 18.34
CA GLU A 31 -2.92 -14.07 18.04
C GLU A 31 -4.25 -14.68 17.51
N PRO A 32 -4.20 -15.69 16.66
CA PRO A 32 -3.01 -16.38 16.13
C PRO A 32 -2.40 -15.73 14.88
N PHE A 33 -2.95 -14.60 14.40
CA PHE A 33 -2.50 -13.96 13.16
C PHE A 33 -1.06 -13.45 13.28
N TYR A 34 -0.70 -12.83 14.41
CA TYR A 34 0.57 -12.15 14.57
C TYR A 34 1.77 -13.12 14.49
N SER A 35 1.70 -14.25 15.17
CA SER A 35 2.74 -15.28 15.08
C SER A 35 2.94 -15.79 13.64
N LYS A 36 1.84 -16.01 12.92
CA LYS A 36 1.89 -16.43 11.51
C LYS A 36 2.44 -15.33 10.61
N TRP A 37 2.09 -14.08 10.86
CA TRP A 37 2.64 -12.95 10.13
C TRP A 37 4.16 -12.81 10.35
N LEU A 38 4.63 -12.94 11.59
CA LEU A 38 6.06 -12.96 11.90
C LEU A 38 6.78 -14.12 11.18
N GLU A 39 6.17 -15.30 11.12
CA GLU A 39 6.72 -16.44 10.38
C GLU A 39 6.82 -16.14 8.89
N LEU A 40 5.77 -15.57 8.27
CA LEU A 40 5.80 -15.15 6.86
C LEU A 40 6.94 -14.15 6.59
N MET A 41 7.17 -13.21 7.50
CA MET A 41 8.21 -12.19 7.34
C MET A 41 9.63 -12.78 7.32
N LYS A 42 9.86 -13.98 7.87
CA LYS A 42 11.17 -14.67 7.77
C LYS A 42 11.50 -15.04 6.32
N TYR A 43 10.48 -15.35 5.54
CA TYR A 43 10.61 -15.79 4.14
C TYR A 43 10.30 -14.68 3.13
N THR A 44 10.01 -13.46 3.58
CA THR A 44 9.73 -12.31 2.72
C THR A 44 10.96 -11.42 2.61
N ASP A 45 11.44 -11.17 1.40
CA ASP A 45 12.59 -10.27 1.17
C ASP A 45 12.16 -8.81 1.10
N LEU A 46 11.05 -8.52 0.44
CA LEU A 46 10.54 -7.18 0.20
C LEU A 46 9.02 -7.13 0.42
N VAL A 47 8.54 -6.03 0.95
CA VAL A 47 7.10 -5.75 1.04
C VAL A 47 6.75 -4.55 0.16
N LEU A 48 5.81 -4.72 -0.78
CA LEU A 48 5.16 -3.63 -1.50
C LEU A 48 3.91 -3.23 -0.73
N LEU A 49 3.97 -2.12 -0.03
CA LEU A 49 2.91 -1.68 0.87
C LEU A 49 2.11 -0.53 0.27
N ASP A 50 0.82 -0.75 0.07
CA ASP A 50 -0.09 0.29 -0.41
C ASP A 50 -0.56 1.19 0.74
N ILE A 51 -0.24 2.48 0.68
CA ILE A 51 -0.85 3.52 1.53
C ILE A 51 -1.70 4.42 0.64
N LYS A 52 -3.00 4.14 0.59
CA LYS A 52 -3.90 4.79 -0.36
C LYS A 52 -4.34 6.19 0.06
N GLN A 53 -4.38 6.47 1.37
CA GLN A 53 -4.64 7.80 1.92
C GLN A 53 -4.09 7.85 3.35
N ILE A 54 -3.41 8.94 3.70
CA ILE A 54 -2.80 9.12 5.03
C ILE A 54 -3.81 9.58 6.08
N ASP A 55 -4.82 10.35 5.67
CA ASP A 55 -5.91 10.76 6.55
C ASP A 55 -6.90 9.61 6.75
N GLU A 56 -7.27 9.31 7.99
CA GLU A 56 -8.12 8.16 8.29
C GLU A 56 -9.53 8.31 7.73
N GLU A 57 -10.14 9.49 7.88
CA GLU A 57 -11.52 9.71 7.42
C GLU A 57 -11.60 9.65 5.90
N GLU A 58 -10.65 10.26 5.21
CA GLU A 58 -10.57 10.20 3.75
C GLU A 58 -10.21 8.79 3.26
N HIS A 59 -9.39 8.03 4.02
CA HIS A 59 -9.11 6.64 3.71
C HIS A 59 -10.37 5.77 3.81
N ILE A 60 -11.20 6.00 4.83
CA ILE A 60 -12.48 5.29 4.98
C ILE A 60 -13.42 5.63 3.83
N LYS A 61 -13.52 6.89 3.42
CA LYS A 61 -14.33 7.30 2.26
C LYS A 61 -13.86 6.63 0.96
N LEU A 62 -12.54 6.52 0.78
CA LEU A 62 -11.95 5.97 -0.44
C LEU A 62 -11.99 4.44 -0.50
N THR A 63 -11.84 3.75 0.63
CA THR A 63 -11.61 2.29 0.68
C THR A 63 -12.63 1.52 1.51
N GLY A 64 -13.46 2.19 2.28
CA GLY A 64 -14.37 1.58 3.25
C GLY A 64 -13.68 1.09 4.54
N GLN A 65 -12.37 1.30 4.71
CA GLN A 65 -11.58 0.77 5.82
C GLN A 65 -10.70 1.84 6.47
N SER A 66 -10.37 1.67 7.77
CA SER A 66 -9.39 2.50 8.46
C SER A 66 -7.96 2.21 7.95
N ASN A 67 -7.09 3.22 7.95
CA ASN A 67 -5.67 3.06 7.62
C ASN A 67 -4.79 2.71 8.84
N LYS A 68 -5.34 2.63 10.04
CA LYS A 68 -4.57 2.39 11.28
C LYS A 68 -3.72 1.13 11.21
N ASN A 69 -4.28 0.03 10.72
CA ASN A 69 -3.58 -1.23 10.57
C ASN A 69 -2.43 -1.13 9.56
N ILE A 70 -2.64 -0.37 8.48
CA ILE A 70 -1.65 -0.16 7.42
C ILE A 70 -0.45 0.60 7.97
N LEU A 71 -0.70 1.72 8.67
CA LEU A 71 0.34 2.55 9.27
C LEU A 71 1.06 1.81 10.41
N ALA A 72 0.34 0.98 11.19
CA ALA A 72 0.93 0.13 12.22
C ALA A 72 1.86 -0.92 11.60
N MET A 73 1.44 -1.59 10.52
CA MET A 73 2.29 -2.55 9.80
C MET A 73 3.54 -1.88 9.22
N ALA A 74 3.41 -0.68 8.63
CA ALA A 74 4.57 0.06 8.10
C ALA A 74 5.62 0.33 9.19
N ARG A 75 5.19 0.81 10.36
CA ARG A 75 6.09 1.02 11.51
C ARG A 75 6.73 -0.28 11.95
N LYS A 76 5.94 -1.35 12.05
CA LYS A 76 6.46 -2.67 12.47
C LYS A 76 7.49 -3.23 11.51
N LEU A 77 7.26 -3.14 10.20
CA LEU A 77 8.24 -3.52 9.17
C LEU A 77 9.53 -2.71 9.32
N SER A 78 9.42 -1.40 9.51
CA SER A 78 10.55 -0.51 9.74
C SER A 78 11.35 -0.90 10.99
N ASP A 79 10.68 -1.18 12.12
CA ASP A 79 11.33 -1.58 13.38
C ASP A 79 12.01 -2.96 13.27
N MET A 80 11.47 -3.85 12.44
CA MET A 80 12.06 -5.16 12.15
C MET A 80 13.23 -5.11 11.15
N GLY A 81 13.54 -3.94 10.59
CA GLY A 81 14.54 -3.82 9.54
C GLY A 81 14.11 -4.44 8.19
N LYS A 82 12.80 -4.64 7.97
CA LYS A 82 12.29 -5.26 6.75
C LYS A 82 12.24 -4.25 5.61
N PRO A 83 12.90 -4.51 4.46
CA PRO A 83 12.80 -3.66 3.28
C PRO A 83 11.36 -3.50 2.81
N MET A 84 10.98 -2.28 2.43
CA MET A 84 9.67 -2.01 1.88
C MET A 84 9.71 -0.94 0.79
N TRP A 85 8.80 -1.07 -0.16
CA TRP A 85 8.42 0.00 -1.09
C TRP A 85 7.05 0.50 -0.70
N ILE A 86 6.86 1.81 -0.67
CA ILE A 86 5.56 2.43 -0.43
C ILE A 86 4.94 2.77 -1.78
N ARG A 87 3.70 2.32 -1.99
CA ARG A 87 2.94 2.64 -3.18
C ARG A 87 1.74 3.49 -2.84
N HIS A 88 1.58 4.59 -3.55
CA HIS A 88 0.47 5.52 -3.37
C HIS A 88 -0.32 5.67 -4.67
N VAL A 89 -1.61 5.30 -4.65
CA VAL A 89 -2.50 5.49 -5.80
C VAL A 89 -3.03 6.93 -5.77
N LEU A 90 -2.69 7.70 -6.80
CA LEU A 90 -3.07 9.10 -6.94
C LEU A 90 -4.47 9.20 -7.55
N VAL A 91 -5.50 9.33 -6.71
CA VAL A 91 -6.91 9.43 -7.12
C VAL A 91 -7.35 10.89 -7.06
N PRO A 92 -7.71 11.53 -8.20
CA PRO A 92 -8.17 12.92 -8.21
C PRO A 92 -9.39 13.13 -7.31
N GLY A 93 -9.31 14.14 -6.44
CA GLY A 93 -10.34 14.45 -5.45
C GLY A 93 -10.39 13.51 -4.24
N GLY A 94 -9.59 12.43 -4.22
CA GLY A 94 -9.54 11.47 -3.14
C GLY A 94 -8.21 11.49 -2.36
N SER A 95 -7.12 11.17 -3.03
CA SER A 95 -5.80 11.05 -2.39
C SER A 95 -4.76 12.03 -2.94
N ASP A 96 -5.14 12.92 -3.84
CA ASP A 96 -4.23 13.76 -4.60
C ASP A 96 -3.97 15.16 -4.03
N LYS A 97 -4.57 15.55 -2.89
CA LYS A 97 -4.34 16.88 -2.30
C LYS A 97 -2.93 17.00 -1.73
N ASP A 98 -2.25 18.13 -1.97
CA ASP A 98 -0.89 18.39 -1.50
C ASP A 98 -0.75 18.24 0.01
N GLU A 99 -1.74 18.69 0.78
CA GLU A 99 -1.77 18.51 2.23
C GLU A 99 -1.59 17.05 2.64
N TYR A 100 -2.30 16.13 1.98
CA TYR A 100 -2.21 14.70 2.28
C TYR A 100 -0.90 14.09 1.77
N LEU A 101 -0.41 14.55 0.62
CA LEU A 101 0.87 14.11 0.08
C LEU A 101 2.03 14.51 1.01
N HIS A 102 2.04 15.73 1.52
CA HIS A 102 3.04 16.17 2.50
C HIS A 102 2.96 15.37 3.81
N ARG A 103 1.76 15.16 4.35
CA ARG A 103 1.57 14.31 5.54
C ARG A 103 2.02 12.87 5.31
N LEU A 104 1.82 12.34 4.11
CA LEU A 104 2.31 11.02 3.74
C LEU A 104 3.83 11.00 3.63
N ALA A 105 4.44 12.03 3.03
CA ALA A 105 5.89 12.18 2.98
C ALA A 105 6.50 12.26 4.38
N ASP A 106 5.92 13.06 5.28
CA ASP A 106 6.34 13.15 6.68
C ASP A 106 6.28 11.79 7.37
N PHE A 107 5.20 11.03 7.16
CA PHE A 107 5.09 9.68 7.71
C PHE A 107 6.17 8.76 7.15
N ILE A 108 6.39 8.74 5.84
CA ILE A 108 7.42 7.94 5.17
C ILE A 108 8.80 8.24 5.73
N HIS A 109 9.13 9.52 5.98
CA HIS A 109 10.41 9.92 6.57
C HIS A 109 10.62 9.39 8.00
N THR A 110 9.59 8.97 8.71
CA THR A 110 9.74 8.28 10.01
C THR A 110 10.17 6.82 9.89
N LEU A 111 10.06 6.23 8.70
CA LEU A 111 10.38 4.83 8.44
C LEU A 111 11.83 4.67 7.97
N LYS A 112 12.53 3.67 8.50
CA LYS A 112 13.99 3.48 8.32
C LYS A 112 14.34 2.59 7.12
N THR A 113 13.38 1.83 6.60
CA THR A 113 13.61 0.74 5.64
C THR A 113 12.84 0.90 4.33
N VAL A 114 12.38 2.10 4.05
CA VAL A 114 11.76 2.42 2.75
C VAL A 114 12.88 2.57 1.72
N GLU A 115 12.90 1.69 0.74
CA GLU A 115 13.88 1.71 -0.35
C GLU A 115 13.36 2.47 -1.57
N ARG A 116 12.03 2.55 -1.71
CA ARG A 116 11.39 3.20 -2.86
C ARG A 116 9.99 3.70 -2.51
N VAL A 117 9.61 4.80 -3.13
CA VAL A 117 8.23 5.31 -3.16
C VAL A 117 7.76 5.34 -4.60
N GLU A 118 6.56 4.83 -4.86
CA GLU A 118 5.93 4.82 -6.18
C GLU A 118 4.60 5.55 -6.15
N VAL A 119 4.43 6.50 -7.06
CA VAL A 119 3.13 7.12 -7.34
C VAL A 119 2.49 6.38 -8.51
N LEU A 120 1.35 5.75 -8.25
CA LEU A 120 0.57 5.01 -9.24
C LEU A 120 -0.62 5.87 -9.67
N PRO A 121 -0.65 6.38 -10.90
CA PRO A 121 -1.79 7.17 -11.37
C PRO A 121 -3.06 6.33 -11.43
N TYR A 122 -4.17 6.88 -10.92
CA TYR A 122 -5.49 6.29 -11.09
C TYR A 122 -5.79 6.08 -12.58
N HIS A 123 -6.40 4.96 -12.92
CA HIS A 123 -6.83 4.61 -14.28
C HIS A 123 -8.17 3.87 -14.26
N THR A 124 -8.86 3.86 -15.39
CA THR A 124 -10.21 3.28 -15.55
C THR A 124 -10.23 1.85 -16.08
N LEU A 125 -9.07 1.19 -16.20
CA LEU A 125 -8.95 -0.15 -16.78
C LEU A 125 -9.81 -1.24 -16.10
N GLY A 126 -10.18 -1.03 -14.81
CA GLY A 126 -11.00 -1.98 -14.06
C GLY A 126 -12.51 -1.73 -14.10
N VAL A 127 -12.98 -0.64 -14.72
CA VAL A 127 -14.40 -0.21 -14.68
C VAL A 127 -15.33 -1.28 -15.23
N PHE A 128 -14.95 -1.94 -16.33
CA PHE A 128 -15.74 -2.99 -16.94
C PHE A 128 -16.10 -4.16 -15.98
N LYS A 129 -15.27 -4.39 -14.95
CA LYS A 129 -15.56 -5.43 -13.94
C LYS A 129 -16.72 -5.04 -13.04
N TRP A 130 -16.84 -3.75 -12.72
CA TRP A 130 -17.98 -3.21 -11.96
C TRP A 130 -19.25 -3.35 -12.75
N GLU A 131 -19.23 -3.00 -14.05
CA GLU A 131 -20.34 -3.17 -14.98
C GLU A 131 -20.78 -4.64 -15.08
N GLN A 132 -19.81 -5.57 -15.25
CA GLN A 132 -20.12 -7.00 -15.31
C GLN A 132 -20.73 -7.55 -14.01
N LEU A 133 -20.38 -6.99 -12.87
CA LEU A 133 -20.93 -7.38 -11.57
C LEU A 133 -22.26 -6.66 -11.25
N GLY A 134 -22.70 -5.70 -12.07
CA GLY A 134 -23.89 -4.88 -11.82
C GLY A 134 -23.77 -3.99 -10.59
N ILE A 135 -22.53 -3.61 -10.21
CA ILE A 135 -22.25 -2.77 -9.03
C ILE A 135 -21.90 -1.36 -9.50
N PRO A 136 -22.54 -0.30 -8.96
CA PRO A 136 -22.19 1.08 -9.29
C PRO A 136 -20.71 1.37 -9.03
N TYR A 137 -20.04 2.01 -9.99
CA TYR A 137 -18.64 2.36 -9.86
C TYR A 137 -18.48 3.62 -8.97
N PRO A 138 -17.78 3.55 -7.81
CA PRO A 138 -17.74 4.68 -6.87
C PRO A 138 -17.03 5.93 -7.41
N LEU A 139 -16.16 5.77 -8.41
CA LEU A 139 -15.38 6.84 -9.03
C LEU A 139 -15.89 7.17 -10.44
N GLU A 140 -17.20 7.00 -10.68
CA GLU A 140 -17.81 7.35 -11.98
C GLU A 140 -17.55 8.81 -12.30
N GLY A 141 -17.12 9.08 -13.54
CA GLY A 141 -16.78 10.43 -14.00
C GLY A 141 -15.43 10.98 -13.56
N VAL A 142 -14.71 10.30 -12.65
CA VAL A 142 -13.35 10.69 -12.26
C VAL A 142 -12.38 10.37 -13.40
N ARG A 143 -11.69 11.40 -13.90
CA ARG A 143 -10.65 11.25 -14.94
C ARG A 143 -9.29 10.92 -14.32
N PRO A 144 -8.40 10.22 -15.05
CA PRO A 144 -7.02 10.07 -14.62
C PRO A 144 -6.35 11.42 -14.33
N PRO A 145 -5.39 11.48 -13.38
CA PRO A 145 -4.67 12.71 -13.08
C PRO A 145 -3.83 13.19 -14.28
N SER A 146 -3.62 14.50 -14.37
CA SER A 146 -2.71 15.06 -15.38
C SER A 146 -1.26 14.72 -15.09
N GLU A 147 -0.40 14.75 -16.11
CA GLU A 147 1.05 14.56 -15.96
C GLU A 147 1.66 15.58 -14.97
N GLU A 148 1.21 16.83 -14.99
CA GLU A 148 1.62 17.86 -14.05
C GLU A 148 1.30 17.43 -12.61
N ARG A 149 0.09 16.91 -12.37
CA ARG A 149 -0.34 16.45 -11.04
C ARG A 149 0.45 15.23 -10.57
N ILE A 150 0.75 14.30 -11.50
CA ILE A 150 1.58 13.13 -11.22
C ILE A 150 2.99 13.55 -10.82
N ASN A 151 3.59 14.45 -11.58
CA ASN A 151 4.94 14.93 -11.33
C ASN A 151 5.04 15.71 -10.01
N ASN A 152 4.06 16.56 -9.70
CA ASN A 152 3.98 17.23 -8.40
C ASN A 152 3.89 16.22 -7.24
N ALA A 153 3.06 15.19 -7.37
CA ALA A 153 2.96 14.15 -6.33
C ALA A 153 4.27 13.37 -6.16
N ARG A 154 4.96 13.07 -7.26
CA ARG A 154 6.30 12.43 -7.22
C ARG A 154 7.32 13.30 -6.52
N GLU A 155 7.35 14.60 -6.81
CA GLU A 155 8.26 15.55 -6.17
C GLU A 155 8.02 15.61 -4.66
N ILE A 156 6.76 15.78 -4.23
CA ILE A 156 6.41 15.85 -2.80
C ILE A 156 6.78 14.55 -2.07
N LEU A 157 6.54 13.41 -2.67
CA LEU A 157 6.79 12.10 -2.05
C LEU A 157 8.22 11.60 -2.23
N GLY A 158 9.07 12.29 -2.96
CA GLY A 158 10.41 11.81 -3.31
C GLY A 158 10.36 10.50 -4.12
N ALA A 159 9.31 10.31 -4.93
CA ALA A 159 9.08 9.08 -5.69
C ALA A 159 9.95 9.04 -6.95
N ILE A 160 10.39 7.83 -7.30
CA ILE A 160 11.21 7.56 -8.48
C ILE A 160 10.31 7.03 -9.61
#